data_2ec238127a81de6de9cedd52e6272c80
#
_entry.id   2ec238127a81de6de9cedd52e6272c80
#
_cell.length_a   1.000
_cell.length_b   1.000
_cell.length_c   1.000
_cell.angle_alpha   90.00
_cell.angle_beta   90.00
_cell.angle_gamma   90.00
#
_symmetry.space_group_name_H-M   'P 1'
#
loop_
_entity.id
_entity.type
_entity.pdbx_description
1 polymer ?
#
loop_
_entity_poly.entity_id
_entity_poly.type
_entity_poly.pdbx_seq_one_letter_code
_entity_poly.pdbx_strand_id
1 'polypeptide(L)'
;MTRKPKPPDEYCVTAFNSMRANLYRWGKPETDIRSMTRQYYVNIHDSGKDNIMLIIEKAMKYKLSSSKKTTTDDHYTRPQAQAYMIYDNPDKYLSSYDVFKKIFFDARKTIVVAKEENDLFRNDTTNDGYNFNIKTRSDKLYQKHGVKLYRYSGSGKWTNRTFTPVSYDDMIFNDEALLNEERFIN
;
A
#
# COMPACT_ATOMS: atom_id res chain seq x y z
N MET A 1 -11.36 15.29 -25.56
CA MET A 1 -12.32 14.54 -24.71
C MET A 1 -11.54 13.86 -23.58
N THR A 2 -11.65 14.34 -22.36
CA THR A 2 -11.06 13.68 -21.18
C THR A 2 -11.89 12.45 -20.86
N ARG A 3 -11.28 11.28 -20.96
CA ARG A 3 -11.90 10.00 -20.60
C ARG A 3 -12.33 10.07 -19.13
N LYS A 4 -13.61 9.82 -18.83
CA LYS A 4 -14.04 9.67 -17.45
C LYS A 4 -13.24 8.55 -16.79
N PRO A 5 -12.71 8.74 -15.58
CA PRO A 5 -12.01 7.67 -14.88
C PRO A 5 -12.96 6.48 -14.70
N LYS A 6 -12.44 5.29 -14.92
CA LYS A 6 -13.18 4.04 -14.71
C LYS A 6 -13.44 3.83 -13.21
N PRO A 7 -14.52 3.15 -12.84
CA PRO A 7 -14.71 2.77 -11.44
C PRO A 7 -13.61 1.81 -10.97
N PRO A 8 -13.24 1.83 -9.67
CA PRO A 8 -12.16 1.00 -9.12
C PRO A 8 -12.32 -0.51 -9.40
N ASP A 9 -13.55 -1.01 -9.43
CA ASP A 9 -13.84 -2.41 -9.74
C ASP A 9 -13.37 -2.83 -11.14
N GLU A 10 -13.46 -1.95 -12.15
CA GLU A 10 -12.96 -2.27 -13.50
C GLU A 10 -11.44 -2.44 -13.53
N TYR A 11 -10.69 -1.64 -12.77
CA TYR A 11 -9.25 -1.81 -12.62
C TYR A 11 -8.91 -3.10 -11.88
N CYS A 12 -9.70 -3.46 -10.87
CA CYS A 12 -9.55 -4.71 -10.12
C CYS A 12 -9.73 -5.93 -11.04
N VAL A 13 -10.79 -5.95 -11.85
CA VAL A 13 -11.04 -7.01 -12.84
C VAL A 13 -9.89 -7.08 -13.85
N THR A 14 -9.42 -5.95 -14.34
CA THR A 14 -8.29 -5.89 -15.29
C THR A 14 -7.02 -6.47 -14.67
N ALA A 15 -6.70 -6.10 -13.43
CA ALA A 15 -5.54 -6.61 -12.71
C ALA A 15 -5.65 -8.13 -12.48
N PHE A 16 -6.79 -8.61 -12.03
CA PHE A 16 -7.06 -10.04 -11.81
C PHE A 16 -6.84 -10.88 -13.06
N ASN A 17 -7.48 -10.48 -14.15
CA ASN A 17 -7.37 -11.20 -15.42
C ASN A 17 -5.95 -11.17 -15.98
N SER A 18 -5.27 -10.02 -15.85
CA SER A 18 -3.88 -9.86 -16.30
C SER A 18 -2.93 -10.75 -15.51
N MET A 19 -3.05 -10.79 -14.18
CA MET A 19 -2.20 -11.63 -13.34
C MET A 19 -2.43 -13.12 -13.60
N ARG A 20 -3.68 -13.57 -13.75
CA ARG A 20 -3.99 -14.95 -14.12
C ARG A 20 -3.44 -15.32 -15.50
N ALA A 21 -3.64 -14.47 -16.49
CA ALA A 21 -3.12 -14.72 -17.85
C ALA A 21 -1.59 -14.85 -17.87
N ASN A 22 -0.89 -14.03 -17.09
CA ASN A 22 0.57 -14.03 -17.02
C ASN A 22 1.11 -15.29 -16.34
N LEU A 23 0.48 -15.74 -15.26
CA LEU A 23 0.90 -16.97 -14.55
C LEU A 23 0.86 -18.22 -15.45
N TYR A 24 -0.12 -18.31 -16.35
CA TYR A 24 -0.27 -19.47 -17.23
C TYR A 24 0.57 -19.40 -18.51
N ARG A 25 1.12 -18.23 -18.86
CA ARG A 25 1.86 -18.04 -20.12
C ARG A 25 3.37 -18.15 -19.99
N TRP A 26 3.93 -17.92 -18.80
CA TRP A 26 5.34 -17.58 -18.71
C TRP A 26 6.07 -18.47 -17.71
N GLY A 27 6.78 -19.45 -18.22
CA GLY A 27 7.53 -20.39 -17.40
C GLY A 27 8.88 -19.87 -16.87
N LYS A 28 9.09 -18.53 -16.77
CA LYS A 28 10.35 -17.94 -16.27
C LYS A 28 10.11 -16.93 -15.16
N PRO A 29 10.54 -17.23 -13.92
CA PRO A 29 10.13 -16.48 -12.73
C PRO A 29 10.57 -15.01 -12.67
N GLU A 30 11.79 -14.68 -13.03
CA GLU A 30 12.35 -13.36 -12.68
C GLU A 30 11.88 -12.18 -13.56
N THR A 31 11.74 -12.38 -14.85
CA THR A 31 11.27 -11.34 -15.78
C THR A 31 9.78 -11.08 -15.62
N ASP A 32 9.05 -12.07 -15.22
CA ASP A 32 7.60 -12.06 -15.12
C ASP A 32 7.12 -11.34 -13.88
N ILE A 33 7.82 -11.52 -12.74
CA ILE A 33 7.51 -10.82 -11.48
C ILE A 33 7.55 -9.32 -11.68
N ARG A 34 8.55 -8.77 -12.36
CA ARG A 34 8.65 -7.32 -12.60
C ARG A 34 7.51 -6.79 -13.44
N SER A 35 7.14 -7.52 -14.50
CA SER A 35 6.02 -7.13 -15.37
C SER A 35 4.69 -7.19 -14.62
N MET A 36 4.44 -8.26 -13.89
CA MET A 36 3.23 -8.44 -13.10
C MET A 36 3.13 -7.39 -11.99
N THR A 37 4.22 -7.16 -11.26
CA THR A 37 4.29 -6.14 -10.20
C THR A 37 3.99 -4.76 -10.75
N ARG A 38 4.54 -4.42 -11.91
CA ARG A 38 4.29 -3.14 -12.58
C ARG A 38 2.84 -3.00 -13.01
N GLN A 39 2.26 -4.02 -13.64
CA GLN A 39 0.86 -3.99 -14.05
C GLN A 39 -0.10 -3.90 -12.85
N TYR A 40 0.17 -4.65 -11.80
CA TYR A 40 -0.60 -4.58 -10.57
C TYR A 40 -0.55 -3.18 -9.97
N TYR A 41 0.66 -2.61 -9.83
CA TYR A 41 0.87 -1.25 -9.31
C TYR A 41 0.13 -0.20 -10.15
N VAL A 42 0.21 -0.27 -11.48
CA VAL A 42 -0.49 0.67 -12.37
C VAL A 42 -1.99 0.62 -12.16
N ASN A 43 -2.58 -0.59 -12.07
CA ASN A 43 -4.01 -0.71 -11.83
C ASN A 43 -4.43 -0.17 -10.45
N ILE A 44 -3.63 -0.41 -9.40
CA ILE A 44 -3.87 0.18 -8.08
C ILE A 44 -3.81 1.71 -8.14
N HIS A 45 -2.76 2.27 -8.77
CA HIS A 45 -2.58 3.71 -8.91
C HIS A 45 -3.73 4.36 -9.69
N ASP A 46 -4.11 3.79 -10.82
CA ASP A 46 -5.14 4.33 -11.71
C ASP A 46 -6.56 4.18 -11.14
N SER A 47 -6.78 3.18 -10.28
CA SER A 47 -8.04 3.00 -9.56
C SER A 47 -8.32 4.09 -8.52
N GLY A 48 -7.34 4.94 -8.25
CA GLY A 48 -7.39 5.96 -7.22
C GLY A 48 -7.04 5.44 -5.82
N LYS A 49 -6.76 6.36 -4.93
CA LYS A 49 -6.36 6.10 -3.54
C LYS A 49 -7.57 6.12 -2.62
N ASP A 50 -7.54 5.27 -1.61
CA ASP A 50 -8.49 5.26 -0.50
C ASP A 50 -7.77 5.72 0.78
N ASN A 51 -7.96 7.00 1.13
CA ASN A 51 -7.32 7.56 2.31
C ASN A 51 -8.07 7.09 3.56
N ILE A 52 -7.39 6.32 4.40
CA ILE A 52 -7.97 5.73 5.62
C ILE A 52 -8.00 6.66 6.83
N MET A 53 -7.88 7.96 6.60
CA MET A 53 -7.94 9.00 7.63
C MET A 53 -6.84 8.88 8.69
N LEU A 54 -5.67 8.32 8.31
CA LEU A 54 -4.47 8.29 9.15
C LEU A 54 -3.40 9.26 8.62
N ILE A 55 -2.67 9.83 9.56
CA ILE A 55 -1.59 10.77 9.28
C ILE A 55 -0.45 10.58 10.29
N ILE A 56 0.80 10.65 9.83
CA ILE A 56 1.94 10.64 10.73
C ILE A 56 2.15 12.02 11.37
N GLU A 57 2.76 12.05 12.56
CA GLU A 57 2.95 13.26 13.36
C GLU A 57 3.61 14.41 12.58
N LYS A 58 4.65 14.12 11.84
CA LYS A 58 5.40 15.12 11.06
C LYS A 58 4.57 15.71 9.92
N ALA A 59 3.82 14.87 9.20
CA ALA A 59 2.89 15.34 8.17
C ALA A 59 1.75 16.17 8.77
N MET A 60 1.25 15.79 9.95
CA MET A 60 0.25 16.55 10.68
C MET A 60 0.78 17.95 11.02
N LYS A 61 1.98 18.05 11.56
CA LYS A 61 2.64 19.35 11.86
C LYS A 61 2.77 20.21 10.60
N TYR A 62 3.09 19.63 9.45
CA TYR A 62 3.18 20.35 8.17
C TYR A 62 1.81 20.85 7.68
N LYS A 63 0.77 20.04 7.84
CA LYS A 63 -0.60 20.44 7.47
C LYS A 63 -1.18 21.53 8.37
N LEU A 64 -0.78 21.54 9.65
CA LEU A 64 -1.24 22.55 10.63
C LEU A 64 -0.44 23.86 10.57
N SER A 65 0.80 23.80 10.12
CA SER A 65 1.65 24.98 9.91
C SER A 65 1.50 25.51 8.49
N SER A 66 1.81 26.77 8.27
CA SER A 66 1.94 27.38 6.93
C SER A 66 3.25 26.95 6.23
N SER A 67 3.81 25.81 6.60
CA SER A 67 5.03 25.29 6.05
C SER A 67 4.89 24.97 4.57
N LYS A 68 5.90 25.32 3.76
CA LYS A 68 6.02 24.90 2.35
C LYS A 68 6.43 23.43 2.19
N LYS A 69 6.66 22.71 3.29
CA LYS A 69 7.05 21.30 3.26
C LYS A 69 5.90 20.43 2.76
N THR A 70 6.24 19.43 1.94
CA THR A 70 5.28 18.64 1.23
C THR A 70 4.92 17.36 1.96
N THR A 71 3.66 16.97 1.84
CA THR A 71 3.16 15.66 2.27
C THR A 71 2.82 14.82 1.04
N THR A 72 2.83 13.52 1.19
CA THR A 72 2.39 12.56 0.17
C THR A 72 1.55 11.48 0.83
N ASP A 73 0.93 10.65 0.01
CA ASP A 73 0.24 9.45 0.49
C ASP A 73 1.16 8.25 0.32
N ASP A 74 1.33 7.47 1.38
CA ASP A 74 2.01 6.17 1.34
C ASP A 74 0.97 5.06 1.45
N HIS A 75 1.19 3.97 0.70
CA HIS A 75 0.30 2.82 0.77
C HIS A 75 0.48 2.09 2.10
N TYR A 76 -0.62 1.83 2.79
CA TYR A 76 -0.63 1.06 4.04
C TYR A 76 -0.07 -0.34 3.84
N THR A 77 -0.53 -1.02 2.80
CA THR A 77 0.08 -2.25 2.31
C THR A 77 0.69 -1.97 0.95
N ARG A 78 1.97 -2.25 0.80
CA ARG A 78 2.68 -1.92 -0.43
C ARG A 78 2.21 -2.79 -1.59
N PRO A 79 1.74 -2.21 -2.70
CA PRO A 79 1.26 -2.98 -3.86
C PRO A 79 2.31 -3.97 -4.41
N GLN A 80 3.58 -3.63 -4.30
CA GLN A 80 4.67 -4.52 -4.71
C GLN A 80 4.76 -5.76 -3.80
N ALA A 81 4.66 -5.58 -2.48
CA ALA A 81 4.65 -6.70 -1.54
C ALA A 81 3.48 -7.65 -1.81
N GLN A 82 2.31 -7.09 -2.08
CA GLN A 82 1.14 -7.89 -2.44
C GLN A 82 1.31 -8.63 -3.76
N ALA A 83 1.91 -8.00 -4.78
CA ALA A 83 2.18 -8.67 -6.05
C ALA A 83 3.11 -9.88 -5.87
N TYR A 84 4.16 -9.76 -5.02
CA TYR A 84 5.02 -10.90 -4.68
C TYR A 84 4.26 -11.98 -3.92
N MET A 85 3.44 -11.61 -2.94
CA MET A 85 2.61 -12.55 -2.18
C MET A 85 1.67 -13.34 -3.09
N ILE A 86 1.04 -12.67 -4.05
CA ILE A 86 0.16 -13.31 -5.04
C ILE A 86 0.96 -14.27 -5.93
N TYR A 87 2.14 -13.85 -6.37
CA TYR A 87 3.02 -14.65 -7.20
C TYR A 87 3.50 -15.93 -6.48
N ASP A 88 3.87 -15.81 -5.21
CA ASP A 88 4.34 -16.94 -4.39
C ASP A 88 3.23 -17.95 -4.08
N ASN A 89 1.96 -17.51 -4.05
CA ASN A 89 0.83 -18.38 -3.74
C ASN A 89 -0.37 -18.10 -4.64
N PRO A 90 -0.24 -18.32 -5.96
CA PRO A 90 -1.27 -17.98 -6.93
C PRO A 90 -2.59 -18.74 -6.71
N ASP A 91 -2.50 -20.01 -6.32
CA ASP A 91 -3.68 -20.85 -6.06
C ASP A 91 -4.51 -20.33 -4.89
N LYS A 92 -3.88 -19.65 -3.94
CA LYS A 92 -4.58 -19.01 -2.82
C LYS A 92 -5.23 -17.68 -3.23
N TYR A 93 -4.49 -16.82 -3.90
CA TYR A 93 -4.87 -15.42 -4.11
C TYR A 93 -5.55 -15.14 -5.46
N LEU A 94 -5.40 -16.05 -6.43
CA LEU A 94 -6.08 -15.99 -7.71
C LEU A 94 -7.12 -17.11 -7.90
N SER A 95 -7.44 -17.85 -6.83
CA SER A 95 -8.46 -18.89 -6.82
C SER A 95 -9.85 -18.33 -7.15
N SER A 96 -10.16 -17.16 -6.62
CA SER A 96 -11.41 -16.46 -6.91
C SER A 96 -11.20 -14.95 -7.02
N TYR A 97 -12.09 -14.31 -7.75
CA TYR A 97 -12.11 -12.85 -7.87
C TYR A 97 -12.33 -12.17 -6.52
N ASP A 98 -13.16 -12.73 -5.65
CA ASP A 98 -13.50 -12.13 -4.35
C ASP A 98 -12.29 -12.09 -3.41
N VAL A 99 -11.46 -13.13 -3.40
CA VAL A 99 -10.20 -13.16 -2.65
C VAL A 99 -9.25 -12.08 -3.17
N PHE A 100 -9.05 -12.05 -4.48
CA PHE A 100 -8.20 -11.04 -5.12
C PHE A 100 -8.70 -9.62 -4.89
N LYS A 101 -10.02 -9.40 -4.99
CA LYS A 101 -10.65 -8.10 -4.79
C LYS A 101 -10.34 -7.52 -3.42
N LYS A 102 -10.40 -8.31 -2.35
CA LYS A 102 -10.04 -7.86 -0.99
C LYS A 102 -8.61 -7.32 -0.95
N ILE A 103 -7.65 -8.08 -1.50
CA ILE A 103 -6.24 -7.69 -1.55
C ILE A 103 -6.05 -6.42 -2.38
N PHE A 104 -6.70 -6.32 -3.53
CA PHE A 104 -6.61 -5.17 -4.43
C PHE A 104 -7.12 -3.89 -3.74
N PHE A 105 -8.27 -3.95 -3.08
CA PHE A 105 -8.82 -2.79 -2.38
C PHE A 105 -8.02 -2.42 -1.13
N ASP A 106 -7.39 -3.40 -0.47
CA ASP A 106 -6.48 -3.13 0.63
C ASP A 106 -5.23 -2.35 0.17
N ALA A 107 -4.68 -2.69 -1.00
CA ALA A 107 -3.56 -1.95 -1.59
C ALA A 107 -3.87 -0.49 -1.94
N ARG A 108 -5.12 -0.11 -2.09
CA ARG A 108 -5.54 1.28 -2.35
C ARG A 108 -5.50 2.15 -1.09
N LYS A 109 -5.53 1.53 0.09
CA LYS A 109 -5.51 2.26 1.37
C LYS A 109 -4.21 3.04 1.53
N THR A 110 -4.33 4.31 1.85
CA THR A 110 -3.19 5.22 2.00
C THR A 110 -3.25 6.02 3.30
N ILE A 111 -2.07 6.38 3.77
CA ILE A 111 -1.82 7.21 4.95
C ILE A 111 -1.10 8.47 4.50
N VAL A 112 -1.41 9.61 5.11
CA VAL A 112 -0.71 10.87 4.84
C VAL A 112 0.64 10.88 5.56
N VAL A 113 1.73 11.01 4.79
CA VAL A 113 3.10 11.02 5.32
C VAL A 113 3.85 12.28 4.90
N ALA A 114 4.89 12.66 5.62
CA ALA A 114 5.83 13.68 5.15
C ALA A 114 6.69 13.09 4.03
N LYS A 115 6.99 13.88 3.00
CA LYS A 115 7.72 13.38 1.84
C LYS A 115 9.08 12.81 2.22
N GLU A 116 9.83 13.51 3.07
CA GLU A 116 11.14 13.05 3.52
C GLU A 116 11.09 11.74 4.34
N GLU A 117 10.01 11.50 5.11
CA GLU A 117 9.85 10.22 5.81
C GLU A 117 9.46 9.11 4.84
N ASN A 118 8.63 9.41 3.85
CA ASN A 118 8.35 8.44 2.79
C ASN A 118 9.60 8.04 2.01
N ASP A 119 10.50 9.00 1.75
CA ASP A 119 11.78 8.73 1.10
C ASP A 119 12.69 7.87 1.99
N LEU A 120 12.71 8.12 3.31
CA LEU A 120 13.41 7.28 4.28
C LEU A 120 12.88 5.84 4.27
N PHE A 121 11.57 5.66 4.30
CA PHE A 121 10.95 4.33 4.26
C PHE A 121 11.21 3.59 2.95
N ARG A 122 11.25 4.31 1.83
CA ARG A 122 11.56 3.73 0.52
C ARG A 122 13.00 3.25 0.41
N ASN A 123 13.92 3.88 1.11
CA ASN A 123 15.36 3.59 1.07
C ASN A 123 15.79 2.63 2.19
N ASP A 124 14.86 2.19 3.05
CA ASP A 124 15.17 1.19 4.07
C ASP A 124 15.39 -0.16 3.40
N THR A 125 16.66 -0.55 3.30
CA THR A 125 17.12 -1.79 2.69
C THR A 125 17.65 -2.73 3.76
N THR A 126 17.50 -4.03 3.54
CA THR A 126 18.22 -5.05 4.33
C THR A 126 19.60 -5.32 3.75
N ASN A 127 20.50 -5.86 4.58
CA ASN A 127 21.89 -6.18 4.18
C ASN A 127 21.99 -7.27 3.12
N ASP A 128 20.91 -7.96 2.78
CA ASP A 128 20.84 -9.02 1.78
C ASP A 128 20.63 -8.51 0.34
N GLY A 129 20.65 -7.20 0.15
CA GLY A 129 20.47 -6.56 -1.16
C GLY A 129 19.03 -6.54 -1.67
N TYR A 130 18.09 -7.17 -0.96
CA TYR A 130 16.68 -7.02 -1.24
C TYR A 130 16.17 -5.75 -0.59
N ASN A 131 15.46 -4.98 -1.36
CA ASN A 131 14.78 -3.81 -0.81
C ASN A 131 13.70 -4.29 0.18
N PHE A 132 14.00 -4.28 1.47
CA PHE A 132 13.11 -4.70 2.56
C PHE A 132 11.75 -4.04 2.45
N ASN A 133 11.72 -2.82 1.95
CA ASN A 133 10.52 -2.06 1.67
C ASN A 133 9.53 -2.75 0.75
N ILE A 134 9.98 -3.62 -0.14
CA ILE A 134 9.09 -4.30 -1.09
C ILE A 134 8.21 -5.32 -0.37
N LYS A 135 8.72 -5.92 0.71
CA LYS A 135 8.07 -7.04 1.41
C LYS A 135 7.44 -6.68 2.75
N THR A 136 7.65 -5.47 3.25
CA THR A 136 7.22 -5.08 4.60
C THR A 136 6.01 -4.16 4.55
N ARG A 137 5.05 -4.36 5.45
CA ARG A 137 3.91 -3.47 5.64
C ARG A 137 4.38 -2.11 6.17
N SER A 138 3.69 -1.05 5.80
CA SER A 138 4.03 0.30 6.25
C SER A 138 3.95 0.47 7.76
N ASP A 139 3.00 -0.19 8.44
CA ASP A 139 2.89 -0.16 9.90
C ASP A 139 4.17 -0.65 10.61
N LYS A 140 4.76 -1.75 10.15
CA LYS A 140 6.04 -2.26 10.71
C LYS A 140 7.21 -1.32 10.47
N LEU A 141 7.27 -0.72 9.27
CA LEU A 141 8.27 0.29 8.98
C LEU A 141 8.09 1.51 9.87
N TYR A 142 6.87 1.97 10.07
CA TYR A 142 6.58 3.10 10.94
C TYR A 142 6.97 2.81 12.39
N GLN A 143 6.66 1.61 12.89
CA GLN A 143 7.08 1.17 14.21
C GLN A 143 8.61 1.12 14.35
N LYS A 144 9.32 0.54 13.38
CA LYS A 144 10.78 0.48 13.33
C LYS A 144 11.42 1.87 13.41
N HIS A 145 10.83 2.85 12.74
CA HIS A 145 11.32 4.24 12.73
C HIS A 145 10.72 5.12 13.85
N GLY A 146 9.97 4.55 14.78
CA GLY A 146 9.37 5.27 15.90
C GLY A 146 8.38 6.36 15.48
N VAL A 147 7.72 6.19 14.34
CA VAL A 147 6.79 7.18 13.79
C VAL A 147 5.49 7.13 14.57
N LYS A 148 4.99 8.27 15.02
CA LYS A 148 3.69 8.38 15.69
C LYS A 148 2.59 8.59 14.68
N LEU A 149 1.48 7.87 14.87
CA LEU A 149 0.30 7.92 14.03
C LEU A 149 -0.87 8.59 14.72
N TYR A 150 -1.66 9.28 13.93
CA TYR A 150 -2.90 9.92 14.38
C TYR A 150 -4.03 9.61 13.41
N ARG A 151 -5.18 9.28 13.96
CA ARG A 151 -6.44 9.29 13.19
C ARG A 151 -6.97 10.71 13.18
N TYR A 152 -7.38 11.17 12.01
CA TYR A 152 -8.02 12.48 11.91
C TYR A 152 -9.47 12.35 11.48
N SER A 153 -10.29 13.31 11.90
CA SER A 153 -11.69 13.41 11.53
C SER A 153 -12.05 14.87 11.20
N GLY A 154 -13.19 15.06 10.59
CA GLY A 154 -13.64 16.37 10.12
C GLY A 154 -13.29 16.63 8.65
N SER A 155 -13.80 17.71 8.11
CA SER A 155 -13.65 18.15 6.73
C SER A 155 -13.12 19.57 6.62
N GLY A 156 -12.80 20.00 5.41
CA GLY A 156 -12.30 21.34 5.14
C GLY A 156 -10.84 21.55 5.51
N LYS A 157 -10.52 22.72 6.09
CA LYS A 157 -9.15 23.09 6.42
C LYS A 157 -8.57 22.15 7.48
N TRP A 158 -7.28 21.86 7.40
CA TRP A 158 -6.58 20.96 8.34
C TRP A 158 -6.65 21.47 9.80
N THR A 159 -6.67 22.78 10.01
CA THR A 159 -6.83 23.41 11.32
C THR A 159 -8.19 23.15 12.00
N ASN A 160 -9.19 22.70 11.23
CA ASN A 160 -10.53 22.40 11.73
C ASN A 160 -10.74 20.90 11.99
N ARG A 161 -9.69 20.09 11.86
CA ARG A 161 -9.74 18.64 12.08
C ARG A 161 -9.30 18.30 13.47
N THR A 162 -9.85 17.21 14.00
CA THR A 162 -9.40 16.62 15.27
C THR A 162 -8.41 15.49 14.98
N PHE A 163 -7.45 15.30 15.88
CA PHE A 163 -6.40 14.30 15.76
C PHE A 163 -6.34 13.48 17.04
N THR A 164 -6.47 12.17 16.92
CA THR A 164 -6.39 11.23 18.05
C THR A 164 -5.20 10.30 17.82
N PRO A 165 -4.27 10.14 18.78
CA PRO A 165 -3.19 9.17 18.67
C PRO A 165 -3.73 7.76 18.42
N VAL A 166 -3.02 6.98 17.62
CA VAL A 166 -3.38 5.60 17.26
C VAL A 166 -2.21 4.70 17.64
N SER A 167 -2.49 3.60 18.34
CA SER A 167 -1.54 2.53 18.56
C SER A 167 -1.31 1.76 17.27
N TYR A 168 -0.10 1.21 17.07
CA TYR A 168 0.17 0.30 15.97
C TYR A 168 -0.68 -0.97 16.02
N ASP A 169 -1.01 -1.43 17.23
CA ASP A 169 -1.86 -2.60 17.44
C ASP A 169 -3.30 -2.36 16.97
N ASP A 170 -3.78 -1.11 17.05
CA ASP A 170 -5.09 -0.70 16.55
C ASP A 170 -5.13 -0.57 15.02
N MET A 171 -3.98 -0.63 14.37
CA MET A 171 -3.87 -0.55 12.90
C MET A 171 -4.05 -1.89 12.22
N ILE A 172 -4.18 -2.97 12.96
CA ILE A 172 -4.41 -4.30 12.41
C ILE A 172 -5.77 -4.29 11.71
N PHE A 173 -5.72 -4.08 10.40
CA PHE A 173 -6.86 -4.47 9.58
C PHE A 173 -6.93 -5.98 9.66
N ASN A 174 -8.06 -6.50 10.17
CA ASN A 174 -8.34 -7.93 10.36
C ASN A 174 -8.43 -8.68 9.02
N ASP A 175 -7.39 -8.61 8.22
CA ASP A 175 -7.27 -9.37 7.00
C ASP A 175 -6.31 -10.53 7.23
N GLU A 176 -6.86 -11.69 7.61
CA GLU A 176 -6.11 -12.96 7.74
C GLU A 176 -5.26 -13.27 6.49
N ALA A 177 -5.65 -12.75 5.33
CA ALA A 177 -4.90 -12.92 4.09
C ALA A 177 -3.51 -12.25 4.10
N LEU A 178 -3.30 -11.23 4.92
CA LEU A 178 -2.03 -10.51 5.05
C LEU A 178 -1.23 -10.92 6.29
N LEU A 179 -1.81 -11.70 7.20
CA LEU A 179 -1.23 -12.05 8.50
C LEU A 179 -0.22 -13.21 8.46
N ASN A 180 -0.04 -13.90 7.34
CA ASN A 180 1.03 -14.88 7.20
C ASN A 180 2.39 -14.20 6.97
N GLU A 181 2.77 -13.34 7.93
CA GLU A 181 3.99 -12.54 7.90
C GLU A 181 5.28 -13.34 8.14
N GLU A 182 5.20 -14.56 8.65
CA GLU A 182 6.38 -15.40 8.93
C GLU A 182 7.28 -15.64 7.71
N ARG A 183 6.72 -15.47 6.51
CA ARG A 183 7.48 -15.59 5.26
C ARG A 183 8.30 -14.35 4.89
N PHE A 184 8.03 -13.22 5.53
CA PHE A 184 8.71 -11.94 5.24
C PHE A 184 9.75 -11.57 6.30
N ILE A 185 9.92 -12.41 7.33
CA ILE A 185 10.84 -12.18 8.44
C ILE A 185 12.11 -13.04 8.35
N ASN A 186 12.12 -14.05 7.46
CA ASN A 186 13.29 -14.91 7.21
C ASN A 186 14.05 -14.47 5.98
#